data_5776a96e37d20262070c562848ef6ec7
#
_entry.id   5776a96e37d20262070c562848ef6ec7
#
_cell.length_a   1.000
_cell.length_b   1.000
_cell.length_c   1.000
_cell.angle_alpha   90.00
_cell.angle_beta   90.00
_cell.angle_gamma   90.00
#
_symmetry.space_group_name_H-M   'P 1'
#
loop_
_entity.id
_entity.type
_entity.pdbx_description
1 polymer ?
#
loop_
_entity_poly.entity_id
_entity_poly.type
_entity_poly.pdbx_seq_one_letter_code
_entity_poly.pdbx_strand_id
1 'polypeptide(L)'
;MAKFWKNLKYHKDKVEKEKLTKEDITFLKDLQKELNTEDTVGTASPRFWVIKQPERIYHVDKDEAEHYMFIEIDSHSELTLEDLKEKLECLFDENLKDIKIENNELIFKYYDEDFEEEEEYTIDFYNNCYSSDLDKVLELLKDEVEVFYYKEIDVIVPNCVFLTQIDAENHLRANDYHYHEEARTYCMCGWRSPRFEKLISILSKTDFDDIEVK
;
A
#
# COMPACT_ATOMS: atom_id res chain seq x y z
N MET A 1 12.11 6.91 19.52
CA MET A 1 10.64 6.82 19.74
C MET A 1 10.12 7.28 21.11
N ALA A 2 10.91 7.51 22.12
CA ALA A 2 10.42 7.86 23.47
C ALA A 2 10.17 9.37 23.73
N LYS A 3 10.47 10.27 22.81
CA LYS A 3 10.29 11.72 22.98
C LYS A 3 8.96 12.29 22.45
N PHE A 4 8.22 11.53 21.63
CA PHE A 4 6.98 12.01 21.02
C PHE A 4 5.80 12.07 21.99
N TRP A 5 5.76 11.19 22.98
CA TRP A 5 4.63 11.08 23.92
C TRP A 5 4.64 12.10 25.08
N LYS A 6 5.69 12.91 25.25
CA LYS A 6 5.78 13.87 26.37
C LYS A 6 5.08 15.22 26.16
N ASN A 7 4.59 15.51 24.94
CA ASN A 7 3.98 16.81 24.63
C ASN A 7 2.46 16.79 24.44
N LEU A 8 1.80 15.65 24.63
CA LEU A 8 0.34 15.64 24.79
C LEU A 8 0.00 16.17 26.18
N LYS A 9 0.05 17.50 26.36
CA LYS A 9 -0.70 18.16 27.42
C LYS A 9 -2.17 17.90 27.12
N TYR A 10 -2.75 16.93 27.79
CA TYR A 10 -4.19 16.90 27.98
C TYR A 10 -4.58 18.23 28.60
N HIS A 11 -5.13 19.13 27.83
CA HIS A 11 -5.91 20.23 28.35
C HIS A 11 -7.03 19.58 29.16
N LYS A 12 -6.90 19.62 30.49
CA LYS A 12 -8.02 19.42 31.39
C LYS A 12 -8.86 20.70 31.34
N ASP A 13 -9.43 21.00 30.19
CA ASP A 13 -10.55 21.91 30.18
C ASP A 13 -11.66 21.20 30.95
N LYS A 14 -12.29 21.93 31.86
CA LYS A 14 -13.51 21.47 32.52
C LYS A 14 -14.51 21.15 31.41
N VAL A 15 -14.66 19.86 31.09
CA VAL A 15 -15.76 19.41 30.25
C VAL A 15 -17.02 19.77 31.02
N GLU A 16 -17.65 20.88 30.69
CA GLU A 16 -19.00 21.18 31.17
C GLU A 16 -19.87 19.99 30.72
N LYS A 17 -20.62 19.43 31.67
CA LYS A 17 -21.53 18.33 31.36
C LYS A 17 -22.63 18.89 30.48
N GLU A 18 -22.42 18.87 29.19
CA GLU A 18 -23.47 19.16 28.22
C GLU A 18 -24.42 17.96 28.14
N LYS A 19 -25.70 18.22 28.12
CA LYS A 19 -26.69 17.20 27.79
C LYS A 19 -26.61 16.95 26.29
N LEU A 20 -26.84 15.68 25.88
CA LEU A 20 -26.91 15.32 24.48
C LEU A 20 -27.99 16.14 23.75
N THR A 21 -27.68 16.56 22.55
CA THR A 21 -28.63 17.23 21.66
C THR A 21 -29.47 16.19 20.92
N LYS A 22 -30.51 16.61 20.22
CA LYS A 22 -31.30 15.71 19.34
C LYS A 22 -30.47 15.17 18.20
N GLU A 23 -29.52 15.98 17.70
CA GLU A 23 -28.60 15.57 16.64
C GLU A 23 -27.65 14.47 17.12
N ASP A 24 -27.13 14.59 18.37
CA ASP A 24 -26.28 13.55 18.97
C ASP A 24 -27.03 12.23 19.12
N ILE A 25 -28.27 12.27 19.55
CA ILE A 25 -29.12 11.06 19.66
C ILE A 25 -29.38 10.43 18.31
N THR A 26 -29.67 11.23 17.29
CA THR A 26 -29.86 10.75 15.93
C THR A 26 -28.58 10.04 15.43
N PHE A 27 -27.43 10.70 15.57
CA PHE A 27 -26.13 10.12 15.25
C PHE A 27 -25.87 8.79 15.96
N LEU A 28 -26.13 8.73 17.27
CA LEU A 28 -25.92 7.49 18.05
C LEU A 28 -26.85 6.35 17.61
N LYS A 29 -28.09 6.65 17.22
CA LYS A 29 -29.01 5.65 16.67
C LYS A 29 -28.57 5.14 15.30
N ASP A 30 -28.13 6.03 14.43
CA ASP A 30 -27.61 5.65 13.12
C ASP A 30 -26.35 4.78 13.26
N LEU A 31 -25.43 5.20 14.10
CA LEU A 31 -24.23 4.39 14.41
C LEU A 31 -24.58 3.02 15.01
N GLN A 32 -25.55 2.97 15.94
CA GLN A 32 -26.03 1.72 16.53
C GLN A 32 -26.64 0.79 15.46
N LYS A 33 -27.43 1.35 14.56
CA LYS A 33 -28.02 0.60 13.46
C LYS A 33 -26.93 0.01 12.56
N GLU A 34 -25.93 0.78 12.16
CA GLU A 34 -24.81 0.30 11.36
C GLU A 34 -24.04 -0.81 12.08
N LEU A 35 -23.64 -0.59 13.35
CA LEU A 35 -22.95 -1.61 14.15
C LEU A 35 -23.72 -2.95 14.29
N ASN A 36 -25.05 -2.89 14.31
CA ASN A 36 -25.89 -4.07 14.48
C ASN A 36 -26.29 -4.73 13.14
N THR A 37 -26.24 -3.99 12.02
CA THR A 37 -26.67 -4.48 10.70
C THR A 37 -25.53 -4.68 9.73
N GLU A 38 -24.34 -4.16 10.04
CA GLU A 38 -23.15 -4.33 9.24
C GLU A 38 -22.86 -5.81 9.02
N ASP A 39 -22.77 -6.22 7.76
CA ASP A 39 -22.62 -7.62 7.40
C ASP A 39 -21.33 -8.20 8.01
N THR A 40 -21.41 -9.47 8.37
CA THR A 40 -20.37 -10.18 9.11
C THR A 40 -19.20 -10.59 8.21
N VAL A 41 -18.46 -9.66 7.69
CA VAL A 41 -17.20 -9.92 6.95
C VAL A 41 -16.14 -10.59 7.85
N GLY A 42 -16.41 -10.72 9.14
CA GLY A 42 -15.55 -11.41 10.09
C GLY A 42 -16.31 -11.87 11.32
N THR A 43 -15.95 -13.02 11.85
CA THR A 43 -16.56 -13.62 13.07
C THR A 43 -16.08 -12.95 14.37
N ALA A 44 -15.07 -12.06 14.29
CA ALA A 44 -14.46 -11.45 15.45
C ALA A 44 -15.16 -10.15 15.87
N SER A 45 -15.40 -9.98 17.19
CA SER A 45 -16.03 -8.80 17.80
C SER A 45 -15.19 -8.35 19.02
N PRO A 46 -15.09 -7.04 19.33
CA PRO A 46 -15.63 -5.91 18.58
C PRO A 46 -14.79 -5.58 17.34
N ARG A 47 -15.44 -5.14 16.28
CA ARG A 47 -14.82 -4.77 15.00
C ARG A 47 -14.51 -3.29 14.96
N PHE A 48 -13.50 -2.96 14.17
CA PHE A 48 -13.21 -1.61 13.68
C PHE A 48 -12.58 -1.72 12.31
N TRP A 49 -12.59 -0.63 11.57
CA TRP A 49 -12.13 -0.62 10.19
C TRP A 49 -10.92 0.28 10.06
N VAL A 50 -10.01 -0.11 9.18
CA VAL A 50 -8.81 0.63 8.81
C VAL A 50 -8.68 0.65 7.29
N ILE A 51 -7.81 1.49 6.78
CA ILE A 51 -7.39 1.44 5.38
C ILE A 51 -6.07 0.70 5.33
N LYS A 52 -5.96 -0.27 4.42
CA LYS A 52 -4.72 -0.93 4.04
C LYS A 52 -4.37 -0.56 2.61
N GLN A 53 -3.09 -0.44 2.34
CA GLN A 53 -2.54 -0.25 1.00
C GLN A 53 -1.20 -0.95 0.87
N PRO A 54 -0.78 -1.32 -0.34
CA PRO A 54 0.57 -1.78 -0.57
C PRO A 54 1.57 -0.64 -0.32
N GLU A 55 2.72 -0.99 0.22
CA GLU A 55 3.88 -0.11 0.38
C GLU A 55 5.12 -0.86 -0.09
N ARG A 56 5.92 -0.21 -0.94
CA ARG A 56 7.17 -0.78 -1.44
C ARG A 56 8.27 -0.60 -0.40
N ILE A 57 8.89 -1.71 0.00
CA ILE A 57 10.10 -1.71 0.82
C ILE A 57 11.28 -1.91 -0.12
N TYR A 58 12.04 -0.84 -0.31
CA TYR A 58 13.23 -0.84 -1.14
C TYR A 58 14.47 -1.35 -0.39
N HIS A 59 15.55 -1.63 -1.14
CA HIS A 59 16.84 -2.08 -0.63
C HIS A 59 16.77 -3.38 0.17
N VAL A 60 15.88 -4.28 -0.24
CA VAL A 60 15.89 -5.65 0.25
C VAL A 60 16.98 -6.45 -0.46
N ASP A 61 17.49 -7.49 0.20
CA ASP A 61 18.44 -8.39 -0.46
C ASP A 61 17.75 -9.10 -1.64
N LYS A 62 18.49 -9.38 -2.72
CA LYS A 62 17.96 -10.04 -3.93
C LYS A 62 17.18 -11.30 -3.58
N ASP A 63 17.64 -12.07 -2.59
CA ASP A 63 17.01 -13.32 -2.14
C ASP A 63 15.68 -13.14 -1.41
N GLU A 64 15.39 -11.93 -0.91
CA GLU A 64 14.14 -11.56 -0.23
C GLU A 64 13.22 -10.70 -1.09
N ALA A 65 13.68 -10.30 -2.26
CA ALA A 65 12.93 -9.45 -3.18
C ALA A 65 11.84 -10.22 -3.91
N GLU A 66 10.70 -9.59 -4.07
CA GLU A 66 9.60 -10.09 -4.90
C GLU A 66 9.65 -9.45 -6.29
N HIS A 67 10.18 -8.22 -6.36
CA HIS A 67 10.23 -7.39 -7.56
C HIS A 67 11.56 -6.63 -7.65
N TYR A 68 11.82 -6.08 -8.83
CA TYR A 68 12.91 -5.14 -9.07
C TYR A 68 12.46 -4.03 -10.03
N MET A 69 13.21 -2.93 -10.02
CA MET A 69 13.03 -1.81 -10.94
C MET A 69 14.38 -1.33 -11.43
N PHE A 70 14.41 -0.77 -12.63
CA PHE A 70 15.57 -0.11 -13.19
C PHE A 70 15.49 1.38 -12.92
N ILE A 71 16.59 1.93 -12.44
CA ILE A 71 16.72 3.36 -12.16
C ILE A 71 17.85 3.92 -13.03
N GLU A 72 17.59 4.99 -13.74
CA GLU A 72 18.61 5.73 -14.47
C GLU A 72 19.54 6.45 -13.48
N ILE A 73 20.85 6.24 -13.61
CA ILE A 73 21.84 6.77 -12.65
C ILE A 73 21.85 8.29 -12.62
N ASP A 74 21.83 8.95 -13.78
CA ASP A 74 21.94 10.39 -13.88
C ASP A 74 20.70 11.15 -13.41
N SER A 75 19.50 10.68 -13.77
CA SER A 75 18.24 11.34 -13.45
C SER A 75 17.58 10.83 -12.18
N HIS A 76 17.98 9.67 -11.68
CA HIS A 76 17.35 8.94 -10.58
C HIS A 76 15.87 8.64 -10.84
N SER A 77 15.49 8.50 -12.12
CA SER A 77 14.12 8.16 -12.52
C SER A 77 13.96 6.65 -12.75
N GLU A 78 12.78 6.14 -12.40
CA GLU A 78 12.37 4.77 -12.73
C GLU A 78 12.22 4.65 -14.25
N LEU A 79 12.82 3.60 -14.83
CA LEU A 79 12.75 3.32 -16.26
C LEU A 79 11.63 2.34 -16.56
N THR A 80 10.85 2.63 -17.57
CA THR A 80 9.90 1.69 -18.17
C THR A 80 10.60 0.70 -19.11
N LEU A 81 9.89 -0.32 -19.59
CA LEU A 81 10.42 -1.22 -20.60
C LEU A 81 10.79 -0.51 -21.90
N GLU A 82 10.00 0.49 -22.28
CA GLU A 82 10.26 1.32 -23.45
C GLU A 82 11.53 2.14 -23.28
N ASP A 83 11.72 2.77 -22.11
CA ASP A 83 12.94 3.55 -21.81
C ASP A 83 14.18 2.64 -21.83
N LEU A 84 14.06 1.43 -21.24
CA LEU A 84 15.18 0.47 -21.23
C LEU A 84 15.51 -0.02 -22.64
N LYS A 85 14.48 -0.25 -23.46
CA LYS A 85 14.65 -0.59 -24.88
C LYS A 85 15.37 0.52 -25.64
N GLU A 86 14.94 1.78 -25.50
CA GLU A 86 15.56 2.94 -26.14
C GLU A 86 17.03 3.09 -25.72
N LYS A 87 17.34 2.84 -24.45
CA LYS A 87 18.73 2.86 -23.97
C LYS A 87 19.58 1.77 -24.60
N LEU A 88 19.07 0.54 -24.64
CA LEU A 88 19.79 -0.57 -25.30
C LEU A 88 20.03 -0.29 -26.79
N GLU A 89 19.02 0.21 -27.50
CA GLU A 89 19.14 0.61 -28.91
C GLU A 89 20.20 1.71 -29.10
N CYS A 90 20.25 2.69 -28.19
CA CYS A 90 21.20 3.77 -28.26
C CYS A 90 22.65 3.33 -27.99
N LEU A 91 22.85 2.44 -27.01
CA LEU A 91 24.18 2.01 -26.56
C LEU A 91 24.81 0.94 -27.46
N PHE A 92 23.99 0.10 -28.07
CA PHE A 92 24.43 -1.13 -28.75
C PHE A 92 23.94 -1.26 -30.20
N ASP A 93 23.65 -0.15 -30.88
CA ASP A 93 23.03 -0.04 -32.22
C ASP A 93 23.48 -1.14 -33.23
N GLU A 94 24.80 -1.35 -33.37
CA GLU A 94 25.34 -2.33 -34.33
C GLU A 94 25.29 -3.79 -33.81
N ASN A 95 25.33 -3.99 -32.49
CA ASN A 95 25.40 -5.30 -31.85
C ASN A 95 24.04 -5.82 -31.38
N LEU A 96 23.02 -4.96 -31.39
CA LEU A 96 21.69 -5.29 -30.97
C LEU A 96 20.80 -5.70 -32.14
N LYS A 97 20.14 -6.84 -32.01
CA LYS A 97 19.22 -7.35 -33.03
C LYS A 97 17.89 -7.76 -32.43
N ASP A 98 16.84 -7.64 -33.22
CA ASP A 98 15.50 -8.17 -32.91
C ASP A 98 14.94 -7.75 -31.54
N ILE A 99 15.19 -6.50 -31.10
CA ILE A 99 14.67 -6.01 -29.83
C ILE A 99 13.15 -5.78 -29.90
N LYS A 100 12.41 -6.37 -28.97
CA LYS A 100 10.95 -6.28 -28.89
C LYS A 100 10.45 -6.36 -27.46
N ILE A 101 9.25 -5.82 -27.25
CA ILE A 101 8.51 -5.95 -25.99
C ILE A 101 7.28 -6.82 -26.27
N GLU A 102 7.17 -7.95 -25.60
CA GLU A 102 6.05 -8.87 -25.68
C GLU A 102 5.65 -9.34 -24.29
N ASN A 103 4.35 -9.31 -23.93
CA ASN A 103 3.81 -9.80 -22.65
C ASN A 103 4.50 -9.22 -21.40
N ASN A 104 4.90 -7.95 -21.43
CA ASN A 104 5.70 -7.28 -20.39
C ASN A 104 7.12 -7.84 -20.21
N GLU A 105 7.63 -8.48 -21.23
CA GLU A 105 9.02 -8.93 -21.30
C GLU A 105 9.75 -8.14 -22.38
N LEU A 106 10.97 -7.73 -22.11
CA LEU A 106 11.90 -7.19 -23.10
C LEU A 106 12.78 -8.32 -23.60
N ILE A 107 12.67 -8.62 -24.89
CA ILE A 107 13.40 -9.72 -25.54
C ILE A 107 14.30 -9.08 -26.58
N PHE A 108 15.58 -9.43 -26.57
CA PHE A 108 16.53 -8.95 -27.57
C PHE A 108 17.66 -9.93 -27.79
N LYS A 109 18.34 -9.79 -28.94
CA LYS A 109 19.54 -10.53 -29.27
C LYS A 109 20.72 -9.58 -29.29
N TYR A 110 21.78 -9.99 -28.65
CA TYR A 110 23.03 -9.27 -28.58
C TYR A 110 24.15 -10.11 -29.20
N TYR A 111 24.93 -9.50 -30.09
CA TYR A 111 26.09 -10.13 -30.68
C TYR A 111 27.36 -9.66 -29.95
N ASP A 112 28.01 -10.61 -29.30
CA ASP A 112 29.28 -10.37 -28.63
C ASP A 112 30.43 -10.56 -29.61
N GLU A 113 31.13 -9.45 -29.93
CA GLU A 113 32.25 -9.46 -30.87
C GLU A 113 33.47 -10.22 -30.35
N ASP A 114 33.66 -10.27 -29.03
CA ASP A 114 34.80 -10.92 -28.41
C ASP A 114 34.69 -12.45 -28.47
N PHE A 115 33.46 -12.96 -28.45
CA PHE A 115 33.17 -14.39 -28.48
C PHE A 115 32.64 -14.88 -29.84
N GLU A 116 32.35 -13.98 -30.77
CA GLU A 116 31.73 -14.28 -32.07
C GLU A 116 30.39 -15.05 -31.93
N GLU A 117 29.64 -14.83 -30.85
CA GLU A 117 28.40 -15.53 -30.53
C GLU A 117 27.22 -14.55 -30.44
N GLU A 118 26.03 -15.04 -30.84
CA GLU A 118 24.75 -14.35 -30.68
C GLU A 118 24.00 -14.98 -29.51
N GLU A 119 23.67 -14.17 -28.52
CA GLU A 119 22.89 -14.59 -27.36
C GLU A 119 21.53 -13.88 -27.33
N GLU A 120 20.47 -14.60 -26.93
CA GLU A 120 19.13 -14.06 -26.72
C GLU A 120 18.90 -13.83 -25.24
N TYR A 121 18.45 -12.65 -24.88
CA TYR A 121 18.15 -12.24 -23.52
C TYR A 121 16.68 -11.92 -23.35
N THR A 122 16.14 -12.30 -22.19
CA THR A 122 14.75 -11.97 -21.81
C THR A 122 14.73 -11.37 -20.42
N ILE A 123 14.19 -10.15 -20.32
CA ILE A 123 13.96 -9.45 -19.05
C ILE A 123 12.47 -9.44 -18.78
N ASP A 124 12.03 -10.14 -17.74
CA ASP A 124 10.68 -10.10 -17.20
C ASP A 124 10.63 -9.07 -16.05
N PHE A 125 9.91 -7.98 -16.27
CA PHE A 125 9.81 -6.85 -15.34
C PHE A 125 9.03 -7.14 -14.06
N TYR A 126 8.26 -8.24 -14.02
CA TYR A 126 7.34 -8.49 -12.91
C TYR A 126 7.65 -9.72 -12.06
N ASN A 127 8.39 -10.71 -12.57
CA ASN A 127 8.36 -12.01 -11.93
C ASN A 127 9.70 -12.72 -11.70
N ASN A 128 10.85 -12.17 -12.09
CA ASN A 128 12.06 -12.97 -12.03
C ASN A 128 13.33 -12.21 -11.60
N CYS A 129 13.41 -11.91 -10.30
CA CYS A 129 14.64 -11.35 -9.69
C CYS A 129 15.87 -12.27 -9.83
N TYR A 130 15.67 -13.50 -10.26
CA TYR A 130 16.72 -14.53 -10.33
C TYR A 130 17.17 -14.87 -11.76
N SER A 131 16.71 -14.13 -12.76
CA SER A 131 17.12 -14.38 -14.13
C SER A 131 18.63 -14.16 -14.31
N SER A 132 19.30 -15.14 -14.90
CA SER A 132 20.71 -14.99 -15.33
C SER A 132 20.85 -13.88 -16.36
N ASP A 133 19.82 -13.64 -17.13
CA ASP A 133 19.78 -12.63 -18.16
C ASP A 133 19.75 -11.22 -17.58
N LEU A 134 19.08 -11.04 -16.41
CA LEU A 134 19.11 -9.79 -15.68
C LEU A 134 20.53 -9.38 -15.28
N ASP A 135 21.30 -10.31 -14.73
CA ASP A 135 22.69 -10.02 -14.30
C ASP A 135 23.57 -9.63 -15.49
N LYS A 136 23.41 -10.28 -16.65
CA LYS A 136 24.14 -9.95 -17.88
C LYS A 136 23.72 -8.59 -18.46
N VAL A 137 22.41 -8.29 -18.49
CA VAL A 137 21.91 -7.01 -18.94
C VAL A 137 22.40 -5.87 -18.05
N LEU A 138 22.47 -6.10 -16.74
CA LEU A 138 23.04 -5.14 -15.80
C LEU A 138 24.54 -4.92 -16.04
N GLU A 139 25.27 -5.95 -16.42
CA GLU A 139 26.67 -5.80 -16.80
C GLU A 139 26.83 -4.94 -18.06
N LEU A 140 25.94 -5.08 -19.04
CA LEU A 140 25.91 -4.26 -20.25
C LEU A 140 25.56 -2.79 -19.95
N LEU A 141 24.64 -2.54 -19.02
CA LEU A 141 24.10 -1.21 -18.68
C LEU A 141 24.70 -0.59 -17.41
N LYS A 142 25.75 -1.17 -16.84
CA LYS A 142 26.29 -0.84 -15.51
C LYS A 142 26.61 0.64 -15.25
N ASP A 143 26.92 1.40 -16.30
CA ASP A 143 27.27 2.82 -16.19
C ASP A 143 26.06 3.75 -16.39
N GLU A 144 24.91 3.21 -16.79
CA GLU A 144 23.70 3.96 -17.14
C GLU A 144 22.52 3.64 -16.19
N VAL A 145 22.47 2.41 -15.67
CA VAL A 145 21.30 1.89 -14.98
C VAL A 145 21.70 1.14 -13.71
N GLU A 146 20.97 1.40 -12.64
CA GLU A 146 21.05 0.68 -11.37
C GLU A 146 19.74 -0.09 -11.13
N VAL A 147 19.83 -1.26 -10.48
CA VAL A 147 18.65 -2.05 -10.10
C VAL A 147 18.38 -1.93 -8.62
N PHE A 148 17.12 -1.58 -8.32
CA PHE A 148 16.61 -1.59 -6.97
C PHE A 148 15.67 -2.77 -6.77
N TYR A 149 16.01 -3.61 -5.81
CA TYR A 149 15.17 -4.71 -5.38
C TYR A 149 14.19 -4.23 -4.33
N TYR A 150 12.92 -4.66 -4.46
CA TYR A 150 11.88 -4.31 -3.50
C TYR A 150 10.88 -5.46 -3.28
N LYS A 151 10.12 -5.35 -2.20
CA LYS A 151 8.94 -6.18 -1.96
C LYS A 151 7.76 -5.31 -1.58
N GLU A 152 6.58 -5.77 -1.86
CA GLU A 152 5.34 -5.09 -1.48
C GLU A 152 4.74 -5.72 -0.24
N ILE A 153 4.40 -4.91 0.74
CA ILE A 153 3.72 -5.35 1.94
C ILE A 153 2.44 -4.54 2.15
N ASP A 154 1.42 -5.20 2.65
CA ASP A 154 0.21 -4.53 3.10
C ASP A 154 0.47 -3.76 4.39
N VAL A 155 0.36 -2.45 4.35
CA VAL A 155 0.47 -1.59 5.54
C VAL A 155 -0.86 -0.98 5.92
N ILE A 156 -1.05 -0.77 7.22
CA ILE A 156 -2.20 -0.01 7.72
C ILE A 156 -1.85 1.46 7.64
N VAL A 157 -2.70 2.24 6.96
CA VAL A 157 -2.53 3.68 6.86
C VAL A 157 -2.65 4.30 8.27
N PRO A 158 -1.66 5.07 8.72
CA PRO A 158 -1.68 5.69 10.04
C PRO A 158 -2.86 6.66 10.22
N ASN A 159 -3.42 6.69 11.43
CA ASN A 159 -4.50 7.60 11.82
C ASN A 159 -5.84 7.41 11.08
N CYS A 160 -6.02 6.32 10.37
CA CYS A 160 -7.26 5.96 9.68
C CYS A 160 -7.95 4.79 10.42
N VAL A 161 -8.77 5.13 11.41
CA VAL A 161 -9.56 4.17 12.19
C VAL A 161 -11.04 4.57 12.18
N PHE A 162 -11.91 3.66 11.80
CA PHE A 162 -13.33 3.89 11.66
C PHE A 162 -14.13 2.87 12.47
N LEU A 163 -15.27 3.28 13.00
CA LEU A 163 -16.15 2.38 13.75
C LEU A 163 -17.01 1.52 12.81
N THR A 164 -17.30 2.00 11.61
CA THR A 164 -18.15 1.32 10.62
C THR A 164 -17.42 1.15 9.28
N GLN A 165 -17.84 0.16 8.51
CA GLN A 165 -17.36 -0.07 7.15
C GLN A 165 -17.72 1.08 6.23
N ILE A 166 -18.95 1.58 6.35
CA ILE A 166 -19.47 2.68 5.52
C ILE A 166 -18.62 3.92 5.66
N ASP A 167 -18.23 4.28 6.89
CA ASP A 167 -17.36 5.42 7.14
C ASP A 167 -15.99 5.26 6.50
N ALA A 168 -15.40 4.07 6.61
CA ALA A 168 -14.11 3.75 6.01
C ALA A 168 -14.17 3.82 4.47
N GLU A 169 -15.21 3.26 3.86
CA GLU A 169 -15.43 3.29 2.41
C GLU A 169 -15.69 4.70 1.88
N ASN A 170 -16.50 5.48 2.59
CA ASN A 170 -16.78 6.87 2.23
C ASN A 170 -15.51 7.73 2.33
N HIS A 171 -14.70 7.51 3.37
CA HIS A 171 -13.43 8.21 3.52
C HIS A 171 -12.46 7.86 2.38
N LEU A 172 -12.29 6.57 2.07
CA LEU A 172 -11.42 6.10 1.00
C LEU A 172 -11.87 6.70 -0.36
N ARG A 173 -13.16 6.66 -0.66
CA ARG A 173 -13.73 7.22 -1.90
C ARG A 173 -13.55 8.73 -2.02
N ALA A 174 -13.67 9.45 -0.91
CA ALA A 174 -13.54 10.92 -0.91
C ALA A 174 -12.10 11.41 -0.99
N ASN A 175 -11.12 10.54 -0.70
CA ASN A 175 -9.71 10.87 -0.60
C ASN A 175 -8.82 9.91 -1.40
N ASP A 176 -9.37 9.28 -2.44
CA ASP A 176 -8.68 8.26 -3.25
C ASP A 176 -7.33 8.72 -3.77
N TYR A 177 -7.22 9.99 -4.16
CA TYR A 177 -5.98 10.63 -4.64
C TYR A 177 -4.83 10.69 -3.60
N HIS A 178 -5.09 10.37 -2.34
CA HIS A 178 -4.07 10.29 -1.29
C HIS A 178 -3.59 8.85 -1.02
N TYR A 179 -4.24 7.87 -1.63
CA TYR A 179 -4.00 6.46 -1.40
C TYR A 179 -3.47 5.78 -2.64
N HIS A 180 -2.83 4.64 -2.44
CA HIS A 180 -2.48 3.76 -3.55
C HIS A 180 -3.76 3.26 -4.24
N GLU A 181 -3.69 3.00 -5.55
CA GLU A 181 -4.85 2.53 -6.34
C GLU A 181 -5.46 1.22 -5.81
N GLU A 182 -4.65 0.37 -5.18
CA GLU A 182 -5.07 -0.87 -4.53
C GLU A 182 -5.46 -0.70 -3.06
N ALA A 183 -5.57 0.54 -2.57
CA ALA A 183 -5.99 0.78 -1.21
C ALA A 183 -7.41 0.24 -0.97
N ARG A 184 -7.61 -0.38 0.19
CA ARG A 184 -8.87 -1.02 0.54
C ARG A 184 -9.20 -0.88 2.00
N THR A 185 -10.48 -0.98 2.32
CA THR A 185 -10.94 -1.09 3.69
C THR A 185 -10.63 -2.49 4.23
N TYR A 186 -10.23 -2.56 5.49
CA TYR A 186 -9.88 -3.80 6.14
C TYR A 186 -10.46 -3.87 7.55
N CYS A 187 -11.20 -4.96 7.84
CA CYS A 187 -11.79 -5.19 9.13
C CYS A 187 -10.77 -5.73 10.12
N MET A 188 -10.67 -5.08 11.27
CA MET A 188 -9.83 -5.50 12.38
C MET A 188 -10.65 -5.79 13.63
N CYS A 189 -10.09 -6.57 14.53
CA CYS A 189 -10.72 -6.92 15.80
C CYS A 189 -10.00 -6.32 17.00
N GLY A 190 -10.77 -5.66 17.87
CA GLY A 190 -10.29 -5.03 19.10
C GLY A 190 -10.36 -5.92 20.34
N TRP A 191 -10.36 -7.25 20.20
CA TRP A 191 -10.61 -8.22 21.28
C TRP A 191 -9.63 -8.15 22.47
N ARG A 192 -8.45 -7.54 22.31
CA ARG A 192 -7.49 -7.31 23.41
C ARG A 192 -7.69 -5.96 24.11
N SER A 193 -8.78 -5.26 23.84
CA SER A 193 -9.09 -3.96 24.41
C SER A 193 -10.41 -4.00 25.19
N PRO A 194 -10.41 -4.38 26.49
CA PRO A 194 -11.62 -4.53 27.28
C PRO A 194 -12.48 -3.25 27.33
N ARG A 195 -11.85 -2.08 27.25
CA ARG A 195 -12.57 -0.79 27.22
C ARG A 195 -13.28 -0.59 25.88
N PHE A 196 -12.67 -0.98 24.78
CA PHE A 196 -13.29 -0.90 23.44
C PHE A 196 -14.45 -1.90 23.34
N GLU A 197 -14.26 -3.15 23.78
CA GLU A 197 -15.34 -4.16 23.88
C GLU A 197 -16.53 -3.64 24.68
N LYS A 198 -16.25 -3.02 25.86
CA LYS A 198 -17.28 -2.44 26.70
C LYS A 198 -18.00 -1.28 26.03
N LEU A 199 -17.27 -0.39 25.34
CA LEU A 199 -17.84 0.75 24.60
C LEU A 199 -18.79 0.26 23.49
N ILE A 200 -18.32 -0.63 22.63
CA ILE A 200 -19.15 -1.20 21.55
C ILE A 200 -20.36 -1.94 22.09
N SER A 201 -20.20 -2.70 23.18
CA SER A 201 -21.34 -3.37 23.83
C SER A 201 -22.38 -2.39 24.41
N ILE A 202 -21.96 -1.25 24.91
CA ILE A 202 -22.88 -0.20 25.37
C ILE A 202 -23.61 0.40 24.17
N LEU A 203 -22.87 0.86 23.14
CA LEU A 203 -23.46 1.44 21.92
C LEU A 203 -24.49 0.50 21.28
N SER A 204 -24.16 -0.79 21.15
CA SER A 204 -25.04 -1.77 20.50
C SER A 204 -26.32 -2.08 21.26
N LYS A 205 -26.36 -1.84 22.60
CA LYS A 205 -27.46 -2.29 23.47
C LYS A 205 -28.24 -1.18 24.15
N THR A 206 -27.75 0.06 24.09
CA THR A 206 -28.39 1.21 24.74
C THR A 206 -29.69 1.55 24.02
N ASP A 207 -30.76 1.74 24.77
CA ASP A 207 -31.97 2.36 24.25
C ASP A 207 -31.82 3.89 24.24
N PHE A 208 -31.64 4.43 23.04
CA PHE A 208 -31.48 5.86 22.86
C PHE A 208 -32.81 6.62 22.82
N ASP A 209 -33.98 5.94 22.81
CA ASP A 209 -35.28 6.58 22.85
C ASP A 209 -35.62 7.10 24.26
N ASP A 210 -35.05 6.48 25.29
CA ASP A 210 -35.29 6.82 26.71
C ASP A 210 -34.34 7.94 27.20
N ILE A 211 -33.45 8.47 26.37
CA ILE A 211 -32.51 9.50 26.81
C ILE A 211 -33.15 10.90 26.72
N GLU A 212 -33.22 11.57 27.89
CA GLU A 212 -33.64 12.96 27.92
C GLU A 212 -32.64 13.88 27.19
N VAL A 213 -33.14 14.53 26.15
CA VAL A 213 -32.40 15.54 25.36
C VAL A 213 -32.67 16.95 25.90
N LYS A 214 -31.80 17.86 25.52
CA LYS A 214 -31.92 19.28 25.83
C LYS A 214 -32.89 19.95 24.85
#